data_9d87aa69dce6926e9316bd2eb498aa6a
#
_entry.id   9d87aa69dce6926e9316bd2eb498aa6a
#
_cell.length_a   1.000
_cell.length_b   1.000
_cell.length_c   1.000
_cell.angle_alpha   90.00
_cell.angle_beta   90.00
_cell.angle_gamma   90.00
#
_symmetry.space_group_name_H-M   'P 1'
#
loop_
_entity.id
_entity.type
_entity.pdbx_description
1 polymer ?
#
loop_
_entity_poly.entity_id
_entity_poly.type
_entity_poly.pdbx_seq_one_letter_code
_entity_poly.pdbx_strand_id
1 'polypeptide(L)'
;MLKSYAPVDHIVFSGVDKIIRGKLEDLNLDEAKHLFGVKFWGAVTIGKGNSIASVIHKRILRVLAAKKYDLIKPGGSLTLTSGMAAFRPGKGAATGGGLNGGVISLTKGLAGDLSEKKIRVNVVVPGLVKTELWGKLGKTEEEQEKQWAESAKKLPVGFVATPDDIAESYLYLLRAEYATGTSVIIGKCVA
;
A
#
# COMPACT_ATOMS: atom_id res chain seq x y z
N MET A 1 -12.76 11.15 11.08
CA MET A 1 -13.53 11.16 9.82
C MET A 1 -14.14 9.81 9.47
N LEU A 2 -13.39 8.67 9.42
CA LEU A 2 -13.98 7.36 9.09
C LEU A 2 -15.10 6.89 10.05
N LYS A 3 -15.09 7.30 11.31
CA LYS A 3 -16.12 6.89 12.31
C LYS A 3 -17.54 7.36 11.99
N SER A 4 -17.71 8.44 11.24
CA SER A 4 -19.03 8.97 10.88
C SER A 4 -19.68 8.23 9.70
N TYR A 5 -18.90 7.41 8.98
CA TYR A 5 -19.36 6.65 7.81
C TYR A 5 -19.27 5.14 7.98
N ALA A 6 -18.63 4.66 9.07
CA ALA A 6 -18.54 3.23 9.35
C ALA A 6 -19.90 2.65 9.78
N PRO A 7 -20.20 1.39 9.45
CA PRO A 7 -19.39 0.52 8.59
C PRO A 7 -19.58 0.82 7.08
N VAL A 8 -18.50 0.68 6.32
CA VAL A 8 -18.51 0.85 4.86
C VAL A 8 -18.42 -0.50 4.14
N ASP A 9 -18.76 -0.53 2.87
CA ASP A 9 -18.71 -1.76 2.07
C ASP A 9 -17.27 -2.11 1.67
N HIS A 10 -16.47 -1.10 1.33
CA HIS A 10 -15.11 -1.29 0.84
C HIS A 10 -14.14 -0.25 1.40
N ILE A 11 -12.90 -0.68 1.68
CA ILE A 11 -11.79 0.21 2.02
C ILE A 11 -10.64 -0.06 1.04
N VAL A 12 -10.14 0.99 0.40
CA VAL A 12 -8.87 1.00 -0.33
C VAL A 12 -7.84 1.73 0.51
N PHE A 13 -6.72 1.08 0.79
CA PHE A 13 -5.64 1.64 1.58
C PHE A 13 -4.34 1.72 0.79
N SER A 14 -4.01 2.90 0.30
CA SER A 14 -2.79 3.22 -0.44
C SER A 14 -1.81 4.12 0.33
N GLY A 15 -2.02 4.30 1.62
CA GLY A 15 -1.22 5.19 2.45
C GLY A 15 0.25 4.80 2.51
N VAL A 16 1.13 5.78 2.28
CA VAL A 16 2.56 5.70 2.49
C VAL A 16 3.06 7.03 3.04
N ASP A 17 3.98 6.98 4.00
CA ASP A 17 4.54 8.18 4.62
C ASP A 17 5.70 8.72 3.80
N LYS A 18 6.78 7.95 3.68
CA LYS A 18 7.94 8.30 2.88
C LYS A 18 8.55 7.07 2.20
N ILE A 19 9.45 7.33 1.27
CA ILE A 19 10.32 6.31 0.67
C ILE A 19 11.72 6.51 1.22
N ILE A 20 12.37 5.42 1.62
CA ILE A 20 13.77 5.40 2.04
C ILE A 20 14.56 4.59 1.02
N ARG A 21 15.61 5.20 0.51
CA ARG A 21 16.58 4.58 -0.41
C ARG A 21 17.97 5.02 -0.03
N GLY A 22 18.94 4.15 -0.18
CA GLY A 22 20.34 4.45 0.10
C GLY A 22 21.16 3.18 0.21
N LYS A 23 22.47 3.34 0.42
CA LYS A 23 23.34 2.23 0.72
C LYS A 23 23.00 1.66 2.10
N LEU A 24 23.15 0.35 2.27
CA LEU A 24 22.81 -0.32 3.52
C LEU A 24 23.66 0.20 4.71
N GLU A 25 24.91 0.50 4.45
CA GLU A 25 25.86 1.03 5.44
C GLU A 25 25.45 2.42 5.98
N ASP A 26 24.77 3.22 5.15
CA ASP A 26 24.34 4.58 5.49
C ASP A 26 22.89 4.62 6.03
N LEU A 27 22.24 3.45 6.17
CA LEU A 27 20.82 3.37 6.51
C LEU A 27 20.57 3.82 7.96
N ASN A 28 19.76 4.84 8.13
CA ASN A 28 19.22 5.19 9.44
C ASN A 28 18.14 4.17 9.85
N LEU A 29 18.44 3.38 10.90
CA LEU A 29 17.56 2.30 11.34
C LEU A 29 16.24 2.79 11.92
N ASP A 30 16.20 3.96 12.54
CA ASP A 30 14.97 4.50 13.11
C ASP A 30 14.04 5.02 12.00
N GLU A 31 14.60 5.64 10.98
CA GLU A 31 13.83 5.96 9.77
C GLU A 31 13.33 4.72 9.05
N ALA A 32 14.14 3.67 8.96
CA ALA A 32 13.74 2.40 8.35
C ALA A 32 12.59 1.74 9.13
N LYS A 33 12.61 1.78 10.46
CA LYS A 33 11.49 1.32 11.31
C LYS A 33 10.24 2.18 11.08
N HIS A 34 10.43 3.51 10.98
CA HIS A 34 9.32 4.43 10.74
C HIS A 34 8.62 4.16 9.39
N LEU A 35 9.37 3.72 8.37
CA LEU A 35 8.84 3.33 7.07
C LEU A 35 7.68 2.31 7.16
N PHE A 36 7.73 1.40 8.14
CA PHE A 36 6.67 0.41 8.38
C PHE A 36 5.43 1.02 9.08
N GLY A 37 5.52 2.22 9.63
CA GLY A 37 4.47 2.85 10.44
C GLY A 37 3.13 2.94 9.72
N VAL A 38 3.06 3.73 8.66
CA VAL A 38 1.80 3.95 7.95
C VAL A 38 1.42 2.74 7.11
N LYS A 39 2.30 2.29 6.22
CA LYS A 39 1.94 1.31 5.20
C LYS A 39 1.66 -0.08 5.78
N PHE A 40 2.46 -0.56 6.71
CA PHE A 40 2.29 -1.89 7.31
C PHE A 40 1.37 -1.85 8.53
N TRP A 41 1.74 -1.11 9.56
CA TRP A 41 0.96 -1.05 10.78
C TRP A 41 -0.38 -0.35 10.62
N GLY A 42 -0.47 0.59 9.67
CA GLY A 42 -1.76 1.18 9.27
C GLY A 42 -2.70 0.14 8.67
N ALA A 43 -2.21 -0.73 7.80
CA ALA A 43 -3.00 -1.83 7.24
C ALA A 43 -3.48 -2.81 8.32
N VAL A 44 -2.60 -3.20 9.26
CA VAL A 44 -2.97 -4.03 10.43
C VAL A 44 -4.05 -3.36 11.26
N THR A 45 -3.92 -2.05 11.47
CA THR A 45 -4.88 -1.28 12.28
C THR A 45 -6.27 -1.24 11.65
N ILE A 46 -6.35 -1.09 10.32
CA ILE A 46 -7.62 -1.15 9.58
C ILE A 46 -8.21 -2.56 9.66
N GLY A 47 -7.41 -3.59 9.39
CA GLY A 47 -7.84 -4.98 9.48
C GLY A 47 -8.37 -5.35 10.87
N LYS A 48 -7.77 -4.80 11.91
CA LYS A 48 -8.22 -4.97 13.29
C LYS A 48 -9.54 -4.23 13.61
N GLY A 49 -10.07 -3.45 12.67
CA GLY A 49 -11.29 -2.66 12.86
C GLY A 49 -11.07 -1.34 13.61
N ASN A 50 -9.84 -0.82 13.64
CA ASN A 50 -9.52 0.44 14.29
C ASN A 50 -9.30 1.58 13.27
N SER A 51 -9.62 2.81 13.65
CA SER A 51 -9.33 3.99 12.82
C SER A 51 -7.83 4.25 12.71
N ILE A 52 -7.33 4.60 11.51
CA ILE A 52 -5.93 4.98 11.24
C ILE A 52 -5.45 6.14 12.12
N ALA A 53 -6.34 7.00 12.59
CA ALA A 53 -5.99 8.08 13.52
C ALA A 53 -5.21 7.58 14.75
N SER A 54 -5.33 6.29 15.09
CA SER A 54 -4.59 5.67 16.18
C SER A 54 -3.11 5.40 15.88
N VAL A 55 -2.69 5.36 14.61
CA VAL A 55 -1.29 5.04 14.22
C VAL A 55 -0.43 6.31 14.15
N ILE A 56 -1.03 7.45 13.78
CA ILE A 56 -0.29 8.67 13.46
C ILE A 56 0.02 9.53 14.70
N HIS A 57 -0.73 9.42 15.79
CA HIS A 57 -0.56 10.28 16.97
C HIS A 57 -0.44 9.51 18.29
N LYS A 58 0.78 9.12 18.66
CA LYS A 58 1.08 8.49 19.96
C LYS A 58 0.64 9.28 21.21
N ARG A 59 0.36 10.59 21.08
CA ARG A 59 -0.02 11.47 22.21
C ARG A 59 -1.51 11.56 22.50
N ILE A 60 -2.39 11.22 21.54
CA ILE A 60 -3.86 11.34 21.71
C ILE A 60 -4.50 9.99 22.06
N LEU A 61 -3.72 8.93 22.08
CA LEU A 61 -4.18 7.53 22.07
C LEU A 61 -4.71 6.98 23.40
N ARG A 62 -4.59 7.68 24.52
CA ARG A 62 -5.05 7.12 25.80
C ARG A 62 -6.57 7.09 25.99
N VAL A 63 -7.34 7.82 25.18
CA VAL A 63 -8.79 7.98 25.38
C VAL A 63 -9.65 7.16 24.40
N LEU A 64 -9.11 6.70 23.26
CA LEU A 64 -9.90 6.06 22.20
C LEU A 64 -9.63 4.56 22.00
N ALA A 65 -8.78 3.95 22.80
CA ALA A 65 -8.33 2.56 22.61
C ALA A 65 -9.35 1.47 23.02
N ALA A 66 -10.53 1.83 23.48
CA ALA A 66 -11.44 0.89 24.14
C ALA A 66 -12.63 0.40 23.28
N LYS A 67 -12.85 0.93 22.08
CA LYS A 67 -13.96 0.45 21.23
C LYS A 67 -13.45 -0.18 19.95
N LYS A 68 -13.67 -1.49 19.80
CA LYS A 68 -13.54 -2.23 18.55
C LYS A 68 -14.66 -1.75 17.61
N TYR A 69 -14.29 -1.15 16.48
CA TYR A 69 -15.26 -0.74 15.46
C TYR A 69 -15.21 -1.72 14.30
N ASP A 70 -16.35 -2.21 13.88
CA ASP A 70 -16.46 -2.87 12.58
C ASP A 70 -16.44 -1.78 11.50
N LEU A 71 -15.26 -1.57 10.89
CA LEU A 71 -15.10 -0.56 9.84
C LEU A 71 -15.68 -1.00 8.51
N ILE A 72 -15.68 -2.30 8.25
CA ILE A 72 -16.13 -2.92 7.00
C ILE A 72 -17.33 -3.80 7.32
N LYS A 73 -18.37 -3.68 6.53
CA LYS A 73 -19.56 -4.55 6.63
C LYS A 73 -19.20 -6.01 6.33
N PRO A 74 -19.89 -6.99 6.93
CA PRO A 74 -19.81 -8.37 6.48
C PRO A 74 -20.07 -8.47 4.96
N GLY A 75 -19.25 -9.23 4.25
CA GLY A 75 -19.31 -9.31 2.79
C GLY A 75 -18.54 -8.23 2.05
N GLY A 76 -18.03 -7.22 2.75
CA GLY A 76 -17.23 -6.13 2.16
C GLY A 76 -15.78 -6.52 1.84
N SER A 77 -14.94 -5.51 1.54
CA SER A 77 -13.54 -5.77 1.21
C SER A 77 -12.56 -4.72 1.72
N LEU A 78 -11.33 -5.16 1.97
CA LEU A 78 -10.14 -4.36 2.20
C LEU A 78 -9.15 -4.61 1.06
N THR A 79 -8.76 -3.55 0.35
CA THR A 79 -7.71 -3.63 -0.67
C THR A 79 -6.51 -2.81 -0.24
N LEU A 80 -5.39 -3.49 -0.06
CA LEU A 80 -4.11 -2.89 0.31
C LEU A 80 -3.29 -2.53 -0.93
N THR A 81 -2.24 -1.75 -0.73
CA THR A 81 -1.28 -1.37 -1.77
C THR A 81 0.12 -1.79 -1.36
N SER A 82 0.76 -2.61 -2.18
CA SER A 82 2.17 -2.97 -2.08
C SER A 82 2.99 -2.17 -3.11
N GLY A 83 3.90 -2.81 -3.82
CA GLY A 83 4.69 -2.26 -4.92
C GLY A 83 5.67 -3.29 -5.47
N MET A 84 6.11 -3.10 -6.72
CA MET A 84 7.02 -4.02 -7.42
C MET A 84 8.36 -4.24 -6.71
N ALA A 85 8.75 -3.34 -5.78
CA ALA A 85 9.92 -3.56 -4.93
C ALA A 85 9.81 -4.82 -4.04
N ALA A 86 8.60 -5.36 -3.83
CA ALA A 86 8.40 -6.65 -3.15
C ALA A 86 9.06 -7.83 -3.90
N PHE A 87 9.06 -7.77 -5.22
CA PHE A 87 9.59 -8.83 -6.09
C PHE A 87 10.96 -8.47 -6.66
N ARG A 88 11.21 -7.20 -6.89
CA ARG A 88 12.43 -6.67 -7.51
C ARG A 88 12.88 -5.39 -6.82
N PRO A 89 13.42 -5.50 -5.62
CA PRO A 89 14.02 -4.35 -4.95
C PRO A 89 15.25 -3.92 -5.77
N GLY A 90 15.25 -2.68 -6.24
CA GLY A 90 16.45 -2.10 -6.85
C GLY A 90 17.55 -1.87 -5.78
N LYS A 91 18.78 -1.56 -6.23
CA LYS A 91 19.90 -1.21 -5.34
C LYS A 91 19.46 -0.08 -4.37
N GLY A 92 19.76 -0.25 -3.09
CA GLY A 92 19.38 0.69 -2.03
C GLY A 92 17.90 0.67 -1.62
N ALA A 93 17.12 -0.32 -2.04
CA ALA A 93 15.70 -0.43 -1.71
C ALA A 93 15.35 -1.67 -0.87
N ALA A 94 16.32 -2.25 -0.14
CA ALA A 94 16.13 -3.47 0.63
C ALA A 94 14.97 -3.35 1.65
N THR A 95 14.95 -2.27 2.44
CA THR A 95 13.89 -2.03 3.45
C THR A 95 12.53 -1.79 2.81
N GLY A 96 12.48 -1.05 1.69
CA GLY A 96 11.27 -0.85 0.90
C GLY A 96 10.75 -2.15 0.28
N GLY A 97 11.67 -3.01 -0.18
CA GLY A 97 11.35 -4.35 -0.66
C GLY A 97 10.76 -5.21 0.45
N GLY A 98 11.39 -5.25 1.61
CA GLY A 98 10.91 -5.97 2.80
C GLY A 98 9.53 -5.48 3.26
N LEU A 99 9.31 -4.17 3.30
CA LEU A 99 8.00 -3.59 3.60
C LEU A 99 6.92 -4.06 2.62
N ASN A 100 7.20 -3.92 1.31
CA ASN A 100 6.22 -4.30 0.29
C ASN A 100 5.94 -5.81 0.29
N GLY A 101 6.97 -6.64 0.47
CA GLY A 101 6.82 -8.09 0.64
C GLY A 101 6.00 -8.43 1.89
N GLY A 102 6.26 -7.73 3.00
CA GLY A 102 5.48 -7.85 4.23
C GLY A 102 4.00 -7.55 4.03
N VAL A 103 3.66 -6.51 3.26
CA VAL A 103 2.26 -6.18 2.94
C VAL A 103 1.58 -7.28 2.12
N ILE A 104 2.28 -7.91 1.19
CA ILE A 104 1.74 -9.05 0.41
C ILE A 104 1.43 -10.23 1.35
N SER A 105 2.35 -10.57 2.24
CA SER A 105 2.15 -11.64 3.22
C SER A 105 1.03 -11.30 4.20
N LEU A 106 1.02 -10.06 4.72
CA LEU A 106 -0.03 -9.54 5.59
C LEU A 106 -1.43 -9.65 4.96
N THR A 107 -1.55 -9.38 3.65
CA THR A 107 -2.82 -9.52 2.92
C THR A 107 -3.38 -10.93 3.04
N LYS A 108 -2.55 -11.95 2.87
CA LYS A 108 -2.97 -13.35 2.98
C LYS A 108 -3.39 -13.71 4.41
N GLY A 109 -2.63 -13.26 5.41
CA GLY A 109 -2.98 -13.44 6.82
C GLY A 109 -4.33 -12.80 7.15
N LEU A 110 -4.51 -11.51 6.78
CA LEU A 110 -5.76 -10.80 7.04
C LEU A 110 -6.96 -11.42 6.29
N ALA A 111 -6.75 -11.99 5.10
CA ALA A 111 -7.82 -12.69 4.37
C ALA A 111 -8.32 -13.93 5.15
N GLY A 112 -7.40 -14.65 5.81
CA GLY A 112 -7.75 -15.73 6.72
C GLY A 112 -8.44 -15.22 7.99
N ASP A 113 -7.84 -14.24 8.67
CA ASP A 113 -8.34 -13.72 9.95
C ASP A 113 -9.74 -13.08 9.84
N LEU A 114 -10.07 -12.49 8.67
CA LEU A 114 -11.35 -11.82 8.43
C LEU A 114 -12.38 -12.70 7.70
N SER A 115 -12.03 -13.95 7.41
CA SER A 115 -12.90 -14.90 6.66
C SER A 115 -14.22 -15.19 7.34
N GLU A 116 -14.25 -15.31 8.67
CA GLU A 116 -15.48 -15.53 9.45
C GLU A 116 -16.48 -14.39 9.28
N LYS A 117 -15.99 -13.15 9.10
CA LYS A 117 -16.81 -11.98 8.80
C LYS A 117 -17.18 -11.84 7.33
N LYS A 118 -16.72 -12.78 6.48
CA LYS A 118 -16.89 -12.73 5.01
C LYS A 118 -16.27 -11.46 4.39
N ILE A 119 -15.24 -10.87 5.03
CA ILE A 119 -14.52 -9.72 4.50
C ILE A 119 -13.37 -10.22 3.64
N ARG A 120 -13.35 -9.82 2.37
CA ARG A 120 -12.28 -10.13 1.43
C ARG A 120 -11.11 -9.18 1.63
N VAL A 121 -9.88 -9.70 1.56
CA VAL A 121 -8.66 -8.87 1.66
C VAL A 121 -7.75 -9.17 0.48
N ASN A 122 -7.40 -8.14 -0.28
CA ASN A 122 -6.56 -8.25 -1.48
C ASN A 122 -5.50 -7.15 -1.51
N VAL A 123 -4.54 -7.26 -2.42
CA VAL A 123 -3.50 -6.25 -2.59
C VAL A 123 -3.24 -5.95 -4.07
N VAL A 124 -3.14 -4.67 -4.40
CA VAL A 124 -2.61 -4.20 -5.68
C VAL A 124 -1.11 -3.99 -5.54
N VAL A 125 -0.35 -4.44 -6.52
CA VAL A 125 1.12 -4.34 -6.58
C VAL A 125 1.52 -3.55 -7.82
N PRO A 126 1.51 -2.20 -7.74
CA PRO A 126 1.84 -1.35 -8.88
C PRO A 126 3.32 -1.41 -9.26
N GLY A 127 3.59 -1.24 -10.54
CA GLY A 127 4.91 -0.88 -11.06
C GLY A 127 5.24 0.58 -10.87
N LEU A 128 5.89 1.17 -11.87
CA LEU A 128 6.17 2.60 -11.90
C LEU A 128 4.91 3.38 -12.30
N VAL A 129 4.52 4.34 -11.46
CA VAL A 129 3.33 5.18 -11.66
C VAL A 129 3.71 6.64 -11.50
N LYS A 130 3.20 7.51 -12.33
CA LYS A 130 3.36 8.98 -12.23
C LYS A 130 2.50 9.48 -11.07
N THR A 131 3.14 9.78 -9.93
CA THR A 131 2.47 10.27 -8.73
C THR A 131 3.30 11.32 -8.02
N GLU A 132 2.69 12.10 -7.16
CA GLU A 132 3.32 13.09 -6.29
C GLU A 132 4.39 12.49 -5.34
N LEU A 133 4.37 11.16 -5.16
CA LEU A 133 5.34 10.45 -4.33
C LEU A 133 6.80 10.68 -4.79
N TRP A 134 7.00 10.89 -6.09
CA TRP A 134 8.34 11.14 -6.67
C TRP A 134 8.90 12.50 -6.28
N GLY A 135 8.05 13.52 -6.11
CA GLY A 135 8.44 14.83 -5.56
C GLY A 135 9.00 14.72 -4.14
N LYS A 136 8.47 13.80 -3.32
CA LYS A 136 8.97 13.54 -1.96
C LYS A 136 10.37 12.92 -1.93
N LEU A 137 10.89 12.47 -3.06
CA LEU A 137 12.27 12.02 -3.24
C LEU A 137 13.25 13.15 -3.62
N GLY A 138 12.79 14.41 -3.58
CA GLY A 138 13.61 15.58 -3.89
C GLY A 138 13.87 15.80 -5.39
N LYS A 139 13.15 15.12 -6.27
CA LYS A 139 13.29 15.31 -7.72
C LYS A 139 12.45 16.47 -8.20
N THR A 140 13.04 17.32 -9.07
CA THR A 140 12.31 18.36 -9.78
C THR A 140 11.32 17.75 -10.79
N GLU A 141 10.35 18.51 -11.23
CA GLU A 141 9.39 18.07 -12.26
C GLU A 141 10.10 17.66 -13.56
N GLU A 142 11.10 18.42 -13.99
CA GLU A 142 11.90 18.12 -15.18
C GLU A 142 12.65 16.79 -15.04
N GLU A 143 13.26 16.54 -13.90
CA GLU A 143 13.96 15.27 -13.61
C GLU A 143 12.99 14.09 -13.59
N GLN A 144 11.77 14.30 -13.06
CA GLN A 144 10.73 13.29 -13.06
C GLN A 144 10.28 12.96 -14.48
N GLU A 145 9.96 13.97 -15.31
CA GLU A 145 9.53 13.79 -16.71
C GLU A 145 10.60 13.07 -17.53
N LYS A 146 11.87 13.49 -17.41
CA LYS A 146 12.99 12.80 -18.06
C LYS A 146 13.08 11.34 -17.64
N GLN A 147 12.97 11.06 -16.34
CA GLN A 147 12.98 9.69 -15.84
C GLN A 147 11.81 8.86 -16.38
N TRP A 148 10.62 9.43 -16.48
CA TRP A 148 9.46 8.73 -17.01
C TRP A 148 9.61 8.44 -18.49
N ALA A 149 10.11 9.41 -19.28
CA ALA A 149 10.40 9.22 -20.69
C ALA A 149 11.44 8.10 -20.94
N GLU A 150 12.50 8.06 -20.14
CA GLU A 150 13.52 7.00 -20.21
C GLU A 150 12.95 5.64 -19.77
N SER A 151 12.12 5.63 -18.75
CA SER A 151 11.49 4.40 -18.25
C SER A 151 10.47 3.85 -19.26
N ALA A 152 9.69 4.71 -19.89
CA ALA A 152 8.71 4.33 -20.92
C ALA A 152 9.35 3.52 -22.05
N LYS A 153 10.56 3.91 -22.50
CA LYS A 153 11.31 3.19 -23.55
C LYS A 153 11.67 1.75 -23.16
N LYS A 154 11.74 1.46 -21.85
CA LYS A 154 12.10 0.14 -21.30
C LYS A 154 10.89 -0.69 -20.89
N LEU A 155 9.71 -0.10 -20.90
CA LEU A 155 8.48 -0.78 -20.55
C LEU A 155 7.86 -1.41 -21.80
N PRO A 156 7.43 -2.68 -21.76
CA PRO A 156 6.81 -3.33 -22.93
C PRO A 156 5.58 -2.60 -23.46
N VAL A 157 4.84 -1.91 -22.57
CA VAL A 157 3.66 -1.11 -22.94
C VAL A 157 4.01 0.28 -23.52
N GLY A 158 5.28 0.70 -23.47
CA GLY A 158 5.75 1.95 -24.07
C GLY A 158 5.43 3.23 -23.28
N PHE A 159 4.80 3.13 -22.11
CA PHE A 159 4.48 4.30 -21.28
C PHE A 159 4.60 3.99 -19.78
N VAL A 160 4.69 5.04 -18.97
CA VAL A 160 4.59 4.96 -17.51
C VAL A 160 3.15 5.23 -17.09
N ALA A 161 2.58 4.33 -16.31
CA ALA A 161 1.18 4.40 -15.88
C ALA A 161 0.86 5.68 -15.09
N THR A 162 -0.36 6.13 -15.21
CA THR A 162 -0.99 7.16 -14.37
C THR A 162 -1.73 6.53 -13.20
N PRO A 163 -2.17 7.30 -12.19
CA PRO A 163 -3.04 6.80 -11.14
C PRO A 163 -4.32 6.15 -11.67
N ASP A 164 -4.91 6.68 -12.74
CA ASP A 164 -6.14 6.17 -13.35
C ASP A 164 -5.94 4.76 -13.92
N ASP A 165 -4.79 4.50 -14.57
CA ASP A 165 -4.45 3.16 -15.07
C ASP A 165 -4.41 2.12 -13.94
N ILE A 166 -3.98 2.54 -12.73
CA ILE A 166 -3.91 1.66 -11.57
C ILE A 166 -5.26 1.52 -10.88
N ALA A 167 -6.10 2.56 -10.93
CA ALA A 167 -7.42 2.57 -10.31
C ALA A 167 -8.31 1.42 -10.81
N GLU A 168 -8.20 1.02 -12.07
CA GLU A 168 -8.92 -0.13 -12.64
C GLU A 168 -8.66 -1.43 -11.87
N SER A 169 -7.44 -1.63 -11.36
CA SER A 169 -7.10 -2.80 -10.56
C SER A 169 -7.82 -2.80 -9.20
N TYR A 170 -8.01 -1.64 -8.60
CA TYR A 170 -8.79 -1.50 -7.38
C TYR A 170 -10.27 -1.75 -7.66
N LEU A 171 -10.82 -1.16 -8.72
CA LEU A 171 -12.22 -1.36 -9.12
C LEU A 171 -12.51 -2.84 -9.41
N TYR A 172 -11.58 -3.55 -10.07
CA TYR A 172 -11.67 -5.00 -10.24
C TYR A 172 -11.81 -5.71 -8.89
N LEU A 173 -10.92 -5.44 -7.93
CA LEU A 173 -10.92 -6.11 -6.62
C LEU A 173 -12.15 -5.75 -5.76
N LEU A 174 -12.71 -4.56 -5.93
CA LEU A 174 -13.96 -4.19 -5.25
C LEU A 174 -15.13 -5.04 -5.75
N ARG A 175 -15.16 -5.35 -7.05
CA ARG A 175 -16.25 -6.09 -7.72
C ARG A 175 -16.06 -7.60 -7.73
N ALA A 176 -14.83 -8.10 -7.68
CA ALA A 176 -14.49 -9.51 -7.78
C ALA A 176 -14.82 -10.26 -6.49
N GLU A 177 -16.04 -10.72 -6.33
CA GLU A 177 -16.54 -11.34 -5.10
C GLU A 177 -15.81 -12.62 -4.71
N TYR A 178 -15.23 -13.33 -5.67
CA TYR A 178 -14.46 -14.55 -5.44
C TYR A 178 -12.97 -14.30 -5.11
N ALA A 179 -12.49 -13.05 -5.23
CA ALA A 179 -11.09 -12.70 -4.97
C ALA A 179 -10.86 -12.37 -3.49
N THR A 180 -10.06 -13.20 -2.80
CA THR A 180 -9.53 -12.90 -1.46
C THR A 180 -8.14 -13.51 -1.30
N GLY A 181 -7.25 -12.87 -0.52
CA GLY A 181 -5.86 -13.27 -0.36
C GLY A 181 -5.01 -13.09 -1.63
N THR A 182 -5.55 -12.41 -2.65
CA THR A 182 -4.94 -12.31 -3.98
C THR A 182 -4.07 -11.06 -4.13
N SER A 183 -3.07 -11.15 -5.00
CA SER A 183 -2.21 -10.02 -5.40
C SER A 183 -2.42 -9.73 -6.87
N VAL A 184 -2.92 -8.54 -7.19
CA VAL A 184 -3.00 -8.05 -8.57
C VAL A 184 -1.72 -7.27 -8.87
N ILE A 185 -0.85 -7.89 -9.67
CA ILE A 185 0.40 -7.27 -10.11
C ILE A 185 0.13 -6.51 -11.40
N ILE A 186 0.36 -5.20 -11.38
CA ILE A 186 0.13 -4.35 -12.55
C ILE A 186 1.36 -3.47 -12.80
N GLY A 187 1.92 -3.59 -13.99
CA GLY A 187 3.11 -2.86 -14.41
C GLY A 187 4.24 -3.79 -14.81
N LYS A 188 5.48 -3.29 -14.79
CA LYS A 188 6.63 -4.02 -15.33
C LYS A 188 6.90 -5.31 -14.59
N CYS A 189 6.60 -6.42 -15.20
CA CYS A 189 7.03 -7.78 -14.85
C CYS A 189 8.08 -8.32 -15.83
N VAL A 190 9.01 -7.49 -16.31
CA VAL A 190 10.06 -7.99 -17.21
C VAL A 190 11.32 -8.31 -16.42
N ALA A 191 11.91 -9.42 -16.80
CA ALA A 191 13.15 -9.97 -16.26
C ALA A 191 14.34 -9.00 -16.36
#